data_4a9a2b92ea70c6c6fc6f1989bd6d9d42
#
_entry.id   4a9a2b92ea70c6c6fc6f1989bd6d9d42
#
_cell.length_a   1.000
_cell.length_b   1.000
_cell.length_c   1.000
_cell.angle_alpha   90.00
_cell.angle_beta   90.00
_cell.angle_gamma   90.00
#
_symmetry.space_group_name_H-M   'P 1'
#
loop_
_entity.id
_entity.type
_entity.pdbx_description
1 polymer ?
#
loop_
_entity_poly.entity_id
_entity_poly.type
_entity_poly.pdbx_seq_one_letter_code
_entity_poly.pdbx_strand_id
1 'polypeptide(L)'
;NGKNEFDPNIPLADQKAMNDKVEGMYEKYVKWGLIDQNEALGGWHPYLRAGLTYDSRDQRTCPTKGIYADAFFTYTAAFNAKYGQQATAGYNHLQFNFNFRHYVPVYRDRVTFAYRVGTQNNIAGKSPFYMNTYLNTLFIQRVMYEGLGGANSLRGIMRNRILANGFAYANVELRCKVAKFDIGRQHFYIGLAPFFDLGVITQPYKLDEDAIKKAYAKDVIESAALNLLGEEVVMPLELGEYFALDNDGNFDQSRVYVPHMAAGVGLKAAMNENFVLSVDWAMALDKQDNAKWANFYIKMGYLF
;
A
#
# COMPACT_ATOMS: atom_id res chain seq x y z
N ASN A 1 4.92 15.85 -12.53
CA ASN A 1 4.26 14.82 -13.35
C ASN A 1 3.46 15.42 -14.50
N GLY A 2 4.15 15.90 -15.56
CA GLY A 2 3.48 16.53 -16.70
C GLY A 2 2.52 15.62 -17.51
N LYS A 3 2.58 14.30 -17.35
CA LYS A 3 1.73 13.36 -18.12
C LYS A 3 0.25 13.35 -17.75
N ASN A 4 -0.16 13.93 -16.61
CA ASN A 4 -1.54 13.82 -16.11
C ASN A 4 -2.18 15.16 -15.73
N GLU A 5 -1.54 16.29 -16.04
CA GLU A 5 -2.15 17.59 -15.84
C GLU A 5 -3.10 17.90 -16.99
N PHE A 6 -4.39 17.92 -16.66
CA PHE A 6 -5.41 18.38 -17.57
C PHE A 6 -5.47 19.92 -17.53
N ASP A 7 -5.05 20.58 -18.61
CA ASP A 7 -5.27 22.03 -18.79
C ASP A 7 -6.51 22.25 -19.66
N PRO A 8 -7.59 22.82 -19.12
CA PRO A 8 -8.82 23.06 -19.89
C PRO A 8 -8.65 24.05 -21.03
N ASN A 9 -7.56 24.82 -21.07
CA ASN A 9 -7.27 25.79 -22.11
C ASN A 9 -6.53 25.20 -23.31
N ILE A 10 -6.04 23.97 -23.23
CA ILE A 10 -5.31 23.29 -24.31
C ILE A 10 -6.21 22.22 -24.94
N PRO A 11 -6.36 22.15 -26.28
CA PRO A 11 -7.11 21.07 -26.94
C PRO A 11 -6.62 19.68 -26.55
N LEU A 12 -7.53 18.74 -26.37
CA LEU A 12 -7.26 17.38 -25.87
C LEU A 12 -6.22 16.64 -26.76
N ALA A 13 -6.24 16.89 -28.06
CA ALA A 13 -5.29 16.31 -29.01
C ALA A 13 -3.84 16.81 -28.75
N ASP A 14 -3.72 18.11 -28.47
CA ASP A 14 -2.41 18.73 -28.22
C ASP A 14 -1.88 18.33 -26.84
N GLN A 15 -2.74 18.23 -25.84
CA GLN A 15 -2.37 17.67 -24.52
C GLN A 15 -1.87 16.24 -24.64
N LYS A 16 -2.53 15.42 -25.45
CA LYS A 16 -2.09 14.03 -25.69
C LYS A 16 -0.72 14.01 -26.37
N ALA A 17 -0.50 14.82 -27.40
CA ALA A 17 0.79 14.91 -28.08
C ALA A 17 1.92 15.42 -27.17
N MET A 18 1.61 16.38 -26.28
CA MET A 18 2.56 16.84 -25.25
C MET A 18 2.85 15.73 -24.22
N ASN A 19 1.82 15.05 -23.76
CA ASN A 19 1.97 13.93 -22.80
C ASN A 19 2.76 12.75 -23.37
N ASP A 20 2.65 12.49 -24.67
CA ASP A 20 3.41 11.42 -25.32
C ASP A 20 4.91 11.74 -25.45
N LYS A 21 5.29 13.05 -25.43
CA LYS A 21 6.67 13.52 -25.43
C LYS A 21 7.31 13.55 -24.03
N VAL A 22 6.52 13.48 -22.97
CA VAL A 22 7.00 13.56 -21.58
C VAL A 22 7.23 12.16 -21.05
N GLU A 23 8.47 11.84 -20.67
CA GLU A 23 8.82 10.61 -19.98
C GLU A 23 8.13 10.56 -18.61
N GLY A 24 7.39 9.47 -18.32
CA GLY A 24 6.68 9.30 -17.06
C GLY A 24 7.62 8.97 -15.90
N MET A 25 7.14 9.16 -14.68
CA MET A 25 7.92 8.82 -13.47
C MET A 25 8.37 7.36 -13.44
N TYR A 26 7.54 6.45 -13.95
CA TYR A 26 7.88 5.03 -14.00
C TYR A 26 9.09 4.78 -14.90
N GLU A 27 9.08 5.34 -16.10
CA GLU A 27 10.18 5.24 -17.07
C GLU A 27 11.47 5.84 -16.51
N LYS A 28 11.38 7.00 -15.82
CA LYS A 28 12.52 7.62 -15.13
C LYS A 28 13.07 6.73 -14.02
N TYR A 29 12.21 6.11 -13.22
CA TYR A 29 12.65 5.19 -12.16
C TYR A 29 13.36 3.96 -12.72
N VAL A 30 12.92 3.45 -13.86
CA VAL A 30 13.63 2.37 -14.59
C VAL A 30 14.96 2.90 -15.15
N LYS A 31 14.97 4.06 -15.79
CA LYS A 31 16.15 4.70 -16.38
C LYS A 31 17.23 5.00 -15.34
N TRP A 32 16.85 5.44 -14.17
CA TRP A 32 17.76 5.74 -13.07
C TRP A 32 18.11 4.54 -12.19
N GLY A 33 17.55 3.36 -12.47
CA GLY A 33 17.89 2.13 -11.77
C GLY A 33 17.22 1.95 -10.39
N LEU A 34 16.21 2.77 -10.06
CA LEU A 34 15.36 2.49 -8.89
C LEU A 34 14.57 1.20 -9.07
N ILE A 35 14.12 1.01 -10.31
CA ILE A 35 13.44 -0.22 -10.75
C ILE A 35 14.39 -0.91 -11.72
N ASP A 36 14.72 -2.17 -11.45
CA ASP A 36 15.55 -2.97 -12.34
C ASP A 36 14.84 -3.13 -13.70
N GLN A 37 15.57 -2.92 -14.80
CA GLN A 37 15.01 -3.06 -16.15
C GLN A 37 14.36 -4.43 -16.37
N ASN A 38 14.90 -5.48 -15.73
CA ASN A 38 14.33 -6.82 -15.80
C ASN A 38 12.98 -6.93 -15.05
N GLU A 39 12.70 -6.05 -14.09
CA GLU A 39 11.44 -6.00 -13.34
C GLU A 39 10.39 -5.13 -14.03
N ALA A 40 10.81 -4.23 -14.93
CA ALA A 40 9.97 -3.17 -15.47
C ALA A 40 8.70 -3.66 -16.18
N LEU A 41 8.74 -4.85 -16.75
CA LEU A 41 7.63 -5.44 -17.50
C LEU A 41 6.83 -6.49 -16.72
N GLY A 42 7.14 -6.65 -15.43
CA GLY A 42 6.53 -7.70 -14.62
C GLY A 42 7.06 -9.09 -14.92
N GLY A 43 6.30 -10.12 -14.61
CA GLY A 43 6.71 -11.49 -14.86
C GLY A 43 5.73 -12.53 -14.33
N TRP A 44 6.06 -13.79 -14.53
CA TRP A 44 5.36 -14.93 -13.95
C TRP A 44 5.98 -15.26 -12.60
N HIS A 45 5.13 -15.33 -11.57
CA HIS A 45 5.54 -15.59 -10.21
C HIS A 45 4.75 -16.77 -9.63
N PRO A 46 5.13 -18.02 -9.98
CA PRO A 46 4.56 -19.18 -9.32
C PRO A 46 4.97 -19.17 -7.85
N TYR A 47 4.01 -19.34 -6.97
CA TYR A 47 4.27 -19.34 -5.54
C TYR A 47 3.61 -20.52 -4.83
N LEU A 48 4.27 -20.99 -3.79
CA LEU A 48 3.73 -21.94 -2.83
C LEU A 48 3.54 -21.24 -1.49
N ARG A 49 2.38 -21.45 -0.89
CA ARG A 49 2.06 -20.87 0.41
C ARG A 49 1.65 -21.99 1.38
N ALA A 50 2.26 -21.99 2.56
CA ALA A 50 1.97 -22.92 3.62
C ALA A 50 1.97 -22.23 4.98
N GLY A 51 1.03 -22.58 5.84
CA GLY A 51 0.92 -21.97 7.16
C GLY A 51 -0.18 -22.57 8.00
N LEU A 52 -0.37 -21.98 9.17
CA LEU A 52 -1.33 -22.38 10.16
C LEU A 52 -2.29 -21.24 10.46
N THR A 53 -3.55 -21.60 10.70
CA THR A 53 -4.60 -20.66 11.12
C THR A 53 -5.26 -21.17 12.38
N TYR A 54 -5.48 -20.27 13.34
CA TYR A 54 -6.31 -20.48 14.52
C TYR A 54 -7.48 -19.50 14.49
N ASP A 55 -8.69 -19.98 14.60
CA ASP A 55 -9.91 -19.15 14.58
C ASP A 55 -10.89 -19.62 15.66
N SER A 56 -11.02 -18.81 16.72
CA SER A 56 -11.98 -19.00 17.81
C SER A 56 -13.03 -17.90 17.90
N ARG A 57 -13.19 -17.12 16.82
CA ARG A 57 -14.17 -16.03 16.79
C ARG A 57 -15.60 -16.57 16.86
N ASP A 58 -16.46 -15.84 17.58
CA ASP A 58 -17.89 -16.12 17.66
C ASP A 58 -18.57 -16.00 16.30
N GLN A 59 -18.17 -15.01 15.50
CA GLN A 59 -18.70 -14.76 14.15
C GLN A 59 -17.56 -14.32 13.20
N ARG A 60 -17.70 -14.63 11.92
CA ARG A 60 -16.70 -14.24 10.90
C ARG A 60 -16.87 -12.81 10.40
N THR A 61 -18.09 -12.34 10.30
CA THR A 61 -18.40 -11.02 9.68
C THR A 61 -18.37 -9.88 10.69
N CYS A 62 -18.98 -10.08 11.86
CA CYS A 62 -19.07 -9.08 12.92
C CYS A 62 -18.59 -9.63 14.26
N PRO A 63 -17.31 -10.08 14.37
CA PRO A 63 -16.84 -10.73 15.57
C PRO A 63 -16.91 -9.79 16.78
N THR A 64 -17.42 -10.31 17.90
CA THR A 64 -17.50 -9.59 19.16
C THR A 64 -16.56 -10.15 20.22
N LYS A 65 -16.15 -11.42 20.08
CA LYS A 65 -15.17 -12.07 20.97
C LYS A 65 -14.36 -13.11 20.21
N GLY A 66 -13.22 -13.45 20.80
CA GLY A 66 -12.35 -14.50 20.28
C GLY A 66 -11.13 -13.99 19.53
N ILE A 67 -10.35 -14.92 19.05
CA ILE A 67 -9.05 -14.68 18.42
C ILE A 67 -9.07 -15.28 17.02
N TYR A 68 -8.47 -14.57 16.08
CA TYR A 68 -8.04 -15.09 14.80
C TYR A 68 -6.54 -14.85 14.66
N ALA A 69 -5.79 -15.88 14.35
CA ALA A 69 -4.37 -15.78 14.07
C ALA A 69 -4.00 -16.62 12.85
N ASP A 70 -3.18 -16.10 11.98
CA ASP A 70 -2.53 -16.86 10.92
C ASP A 70 -1.03 -16.55 10.86
N ALA A 71 -0.24 -17.56 10.57
CA ALA A 71 1.19 -17.46 10.32
C ALA A 71 1.53 -18.37 9.14
N PHE A 72 2.19 -17.83 8.13
CA PHE A 72 2.48 -18.57 6.92
C PHE A 72 3.74 -18.08 6.20
N PHE A 73 4.32 -18.98 5.43
CA PHE A 73 5.40 -18.69 4.50
C PHE A 73 4.87 -18.68 3.07
N THR A 74 5.37 -17.77 2.27
CA THR A 74 5.15 -17.73 0.82
C THR A 74 6.50 -17.82 0.13
N TYR A 75 6.76 -18.92 -0.55
CA TYR A 75 7.92 -19.08 -1.42
C TYR A 75 7.50 -18.78 -2.85
N THR A 76 8.15 -17.80 -3.46
CA THR A 76 7.98 -17.48 -4.88
C THR A 76 9.20 -17.98 -5.63
N ALA A 77 8.98 -18.86 -6.59
CA ALA A 77 10.05 -19.43 -7.41
C ALA A 77 10.44 -18.49 -8.54
N ALA A 78 11.73 -18.47 -8.88
CA ALA A 78 12.19 -17.84 -10.10
C ALA A 78 11.64 -18.61 -11.30
N PHE A 79 11.05 -17.88 -12.22
CA PHE A 79 10.55 -18.43 -13.45
C PHE A 79 10.96 -17.53 -14.63
N ASN A 80 12.03 -17.92 -15.32
CA ASN A 80 12.51 -17.22 -16.50
C ASN A 80 11.67 -17.63 -17.71
N ALA A 81 10.56 -16.97 -17.94
CA ALA A 81 9.80 -17.10 -19.16
C ALA A 81 10.18 -15.98 -20.12
N LYS A 82 10.48 -16.31 -21.34
CA LYS A 82 10.56 -15.35 -22.44
C LYS A 82 9.15 -15.18 -22.98
N TYR A 83 8.61 -13.97 -22.89
CA TYR A 83 7.38 -13.61 -23.58
C TYR A 83 7.75 -12.69 -24.75
N GLY A 84 7.62 -13.19 -25.95
CA GLY A 84 8.12 -12.50 -27.14
C GLY A 84 9.65 -12.35 -27.12
N GLN A 85 10.15 -11.13 -27.32
CA GLN A 85 11.58 -10.81 -27.28
C GLN A 85 12.09 -10.40 -25.89
N GLN A 86 11.22 -10.35 -24.89
CA GLN A 86 11.53 -9.84 -23.55
C GLN A 86 11.69 -11.00 -22.57
N ALA A 87 12.82 -11.01 -21.87
CA ALA A 87 13.03 -11.93 -20.75
C ALA A 87 12.38 -11.35 -19.51
N THR A 88 11.41 -12.05 -18.91
CA THR A 88 10.94 -11.71 -17.57
C THR A 88 11.93 -12.26 -16.56
N ALA A 89 12.51 -11.40 -15.73
CA ALA A 89 13.37 -11.85 -14.66
C ALA A 89 12.57 -12.57 -13.61
N GLY A 90 12.98 -13.77 -13.26
CA GLY A 90 12.44 -14.49 -12.12
C GLY A 90 13.25 -14.18 -10.87
N TYR A 91 12.59 -13.71 -9.83
CA TYR A 91 13.19 -13.50 -8.53
C TYR A 91 12.71 -14.56 -7.55
N ASN A 92 13.66 -15.30 -6.97
CA ASN A 92 13.35 -16.18 -5.85
C ASN A 92 13.25 -15.37 -4.58
N HIS A 93 12.17 -15.53 -3.84
CA HIS A 93 12.08 -14.97 -2.50
C HIS A 93 11.19 -15.80 -1.58
N LEU A 94 11.50 -15.72 -0.30
CA LEU A 94 10.72 -16.33 0.77
C LEU A 94 10.24 -15.22 1.70
N GLN A 95 8.92 -15.10 1.84
CA GLN A 95 8.28 -14.16 2.75
C GLN A 95 7.63 -14.89 3.92
N PHE A 96 7.77 -14.30 5.10
CA PHE A 96 6.99 -14.66 6.29
C PHE A 96 5.89 -13.63 6.52
N ASN A 97 4.70 -14.13 6.83
CA ASN A 97 3.53 -13.31 7.13
C ASN A 97 2.92 -13.80 8.44
N PHE A 98 2.56 -12.83 9.28
CA PHE A 98 1.83 -13.08 10.52
C PHE A 98 0.72 -12.04 10.65
N ASN A 99 -0.46 -12.50 11.10
CA ASN A 99 -1.59 -11.63 11.37
C ASN A 99 -2.35 -12.18 12.57
N PHE A 100 -2.56 -11.33 13.55
CA PHE A 100 -3.26 -11.63 14.79
C PHE A 100 -4.39 -10.62 14.98
N ARG A 101 -5.57 -11.10 15.32
CA ARG A 101 -6.75 -10.29 15.60
C ARG A 101 -7.38 -10.78 16.89
N HIS A 102 -7.75 -9.84 17.75
CA HIS A 102 -8.44 -10.17 18.99
C HIS A 102 -9.63 -9.25 19.19
N TYR A 103 -10.72 -9.83 19.63
CA TYR A 103 -12.00 -9.17 19.84
C TYR A 103 -12.40 -9.39 21.29
N VAL A 104 -12.53 -8.27 22.02
CA VAL A 104 -12.80 -8.28 23.44
C VAL A 104 -14.15 -7.58 23.69
N PRO A 105 -15.17 -8.27 24.19
CA PRO A 105 -16.41 -7.63 24.56
C PRO A 105 -16.19 -6.74 25.80
N VAL A 106 -16.40 -5.44 25.65
CA VAL A 106 -16.21 -4.46 26.73
C VAL A 106 -17.52 -4.23 27.49
N TYR A 107 -18.62 -4.12 26.76
CA TYR A 107 -19.93 -3.92 27.36
C TYR A 107 -21.00 -4.71 26.61
N ARG A 108 -21.44 -5.80 27.24
CA ARG A 108 -22.46 -6.72 26.70
C ARG A 108 -22.19 -7.03 25.21
N ASP A 109 -23.23 -6.94 24.38
CA ASP A 109 -23.18 -7.07 22.93
C ASP A 109 -23.11 -5.74 22.16
N ARG A 110 -22.87 -4.64 22.89
CA ARG A 110 -22.90 -3.27 22.35
C ARG A 110 -21.55 -2.67 22.06
N VAL A 111 -20.54 -2.99 22.88
CA VAL A 111 -19.20 -2.41 22.74
C VAL A 111 -18.16 -3.52 22.68
N THR A 112 -17.42 -3.55 21.59
CA THR A 112 -16.32 -4.49 21.35
C THR A 112 -15.03 -3.72 21.10
N PHE A 113 -13.99 -4.02 21.86
CA PHE A 113 -12.64 -3.58 21.57
C PHE A 113 -11.99 -4.59 20.64
N ALA A 114 -11.60 -4.15 19.45
CA ALA A 114 -10.98 -5.00 18.45
C ALA A 114 -9.60 -4.46 18.09
N TYR A 115 -8.61 -5.33 18.02
CA TYR A 115 -7.30 -4.95 17.52
C TYR A 115 -6.69 -6.02 16.63
N ARG A 116 -5.86 -5.55 15.72
CA ARG A 116 -5.09 -6.37 14.78
C ARG A 116 -3.63 -5.98 14.83
N VAL A 117 -2.74 -6.96 14.80
CA VAL A 117 -1.31 -6.77 14.59
C VAL A 117 -0.88 -7.71 13.48
N GLY A 118 -0.11 -7.20 12.55
CA GLY A 118 0.39 -8.01 11.44
C GLY A 118 1.78 -7.58 10.99
N THR A 119 2.47 -8.49 10.34
CA THR A 119 3.77 -8.23 9.74
C THR A 119 3.94 -9.06 8.47
N GLN A 120 4.65 -8.50 7.52
CA GLN A 120 5.12 -9.18 6.32
C GLN A 120 6.59 -8.84 6.13
N ASN A 121 7.45 -9.83 6.06
CA ASN A 121 8.88 -9.65 5.92
C ASN A 121 9.47 -10.59 4.88
N ASN A 122 10.37 -10.09 4.06
CA ASN A 122 11.18 -10.91 3.18
C ASN A 122 12.32 -11.54 3.97
N ILE A 123 12.34 -12.88 4.06
CA ILE A 123 13.33 -13.62 4.85
C ILE A 123 14.56 -13.94 4.02
N ALA A 124 14.36 -14.27 2.74
CA ALA A 124 15.43 -14.67 1.85
C ALA A 124 15.10 -14.30 0.40
N GLY A 125 16.15 -14.06 -0.38
CA GLY A 125 16.04 -13.73 -1.79
C GLY A 125 15.65 -12.28 -2.06
N LYS A 126 15.44 -11.95 -3.34
CA LYS A 126 15.04 -10.63 -3.79
C LYS A 126 13.58 -10.67 -4.27
N SER A 127 12.72 -9.85 -3.69
CA SER A 127 11.37 -9.62 -4.15
C SER A 127 11.35 -8.52 -5.20
N PRO A 128 10.66 -8.66 -6.34
CA PRO A 128 10.48 -7.57 -7.28
C PRO A 128 9.72 -6.41 -6.62
N PHE A 129 10.01 -5.17 -7.02
CA PHE A 129 9.41 -3.98 -6.39
C PHE A 129 7.89 -4.01 -6.41
N TYR A 130 7.27 -4.46 -7.49
CA TYR A 130 5.81 -4.51 -7.63
C TYR A 130 5.14 -5.56 -6.72
N MET A 131 5.86 -6.60 -6.28
CA MET A 131 5.37 -7.56 -5.29
C MET A 131 5.30 -6.96 -3.89
N ASN A 132 6.06 -5.89 -3.62
CA ASN A 132 6.01 -5.16 -2.36
C ASN A 132 4.73 -4.31 -2.20
N THR A 133 3.94 -4.20 -3.26
CA THR A 133 2.60 -3.59 -3.23
C THR A 133 1.52 -4.54 -2.71
N TYR A 134 1.84 -5.81 -2.47
CA TYR A 134 0.87 -6.80 -2.00
C TYR A 134 1.00 -7.04 -0.51
N LEU A 135 -0.12 -6.96 0.18
CA LEU A 135 -0.28 -7.50 1.52
C LEU A 135 -0.85 -8.92 1.39
N ASN A 136 -0.01 -9.91 1.57
CA ASN A 136 -0.39 -11.30 1.43
C ASN A 136 -1.34 -11.78 2.55
N THR A 137 -2.26 -12.64 2.19
CA THR A 137 -3.14 -13.35 3.12
C THR A 137 -3.02 -14.86 2.87
N LEU A 138 -3.23 -15.68 3.89
CA LEU A 138 -3.12 -17.14 3.74
C LEU A 138 -4.11 -17.67 2.68
N PHE A 139 -5.31 -17.12 2.64
CA PHE A 139 -6.34 -17.52 1.67
C PHE A 139 -6.35 -16.57 0.47
N ILE A 140 -6.22 -17.12 -0.73
CA ILE A 140 -6.11 -16.40 -2.01
C ILE A 140 -7.30 -15.46 -2.28
N GLN A 141 -8.48 -15.77 -1.75
CA GLN A 141 -9.71 -14.98 -1.95
C GLN A 141 -9.65 -13.54 -1.37
N ARG A 142 -8.61 -13.19 -0.64
CA ARG A 142 -8.43 -11.87 -0.02
C ARG A 142 -7.02 -11.30 -0.25
N VAL A 143 -6.49 -11.45 -1.43
CA VAL A 143 -5.24 -10.73 -1.77
C VAL A 143 -5.51 -9.23 -1.72
N MET A 144 -4.84 -8.55 -0.82
CA MET A 144 -4.93 -7.09 -0.72
C MET A 144 -3.84 -6.47 -1.58
N TYR A 145 -4.24 -5.89 -2.70
CA TYR A 145 -3.34 -5.21 -3.65
C TYR A 145 -3.04 -3.76 -3.26
N GLU A 146 -3.23 -3.41 -1.99
CA GLU A 146 -3.09 -2.04 -1.51
C GLU A 146 -1.75 -1.77 -0.81
N GLY A 147 -0.95 -2.82 -0.62
CA GLY A 147 0.27 -2.72 0.17
C GLY A 147 -0.01 -2.22 1.60
N LEU A 148 0.91 -1.47 2.14
CA LEU A 148 0.71 -0.75 3.39
C LEU A 148 0.23 0.68 3.08
N GLY A 149 -0.98 0.98 3.48
CA GLY A 149 -1.77 2.18 3.13
C GLY A 149 -3.07 1.81 2.41
N GLY A 150 -4.12 2.60 2.60
CA GLY A 150 -5.44 2.38 2.00
C GLY A 150 -6.47 1.74 2.90
N ALA A 151 -7.64 1.43 2.34
CA ALA A 151 -8.83 1.03 3.08
C ALA A 151 -8.70 -0.25 3.90
N ASN A 152 -7.77 -1.14 3.55
CA ASN A 152 -7.69 -2.48 4.13
C ASN A 152 -6.45 -2.69 5.03
N SER A 153 -5.55 -1.72 5.11
CA SER A 153 -4.36 -1.78 5.94
C SER A 153 -4.23 -0.60 6.89
N LEU A 154 -3.90 0.60 6.40
CA LEU A 154 -3.78 1.83 7.18
C LEU A 154 -4.69 2.90 6.57
N ARG A 155 -5.87 3.09 7.16
CA ARG A 155 -6.82 4.11 6.74
C ARG A 155 -6.26 5.51 7.01
N GLY A 156 -6.54 6.47 6.16
CA GLY A 156 -5.97 7.83 6.25
C GLY A 156 -4.66 8.00 5.50
N ILE A 157 -3.95 6.91 5.21
CA ILE A 157 -2.74 6.89 4.41
C ILE A 157 -3.10 6.45 2.99
N MET A 158 -2.51 7.07 1.99
CA MET A 158 -2.80 6.75 0.59
C MET A 158 -2.46 5.30 0.25
N ARG A 159 -3.26 4.72 -0.63
CA ARG A 159 -3.03 3.39 -1.18
C ARG A 159 -1.64 3.28 -1.79
N ASN A 160 -0.93 2.18 -1.50
CA ASN A 160 0.44 1.93 -1.98
C ASN A 160 1.44 3.04 -1.64
N ARG A 161 1.18 3.81 -0.57
CA ARG A 161 2.09 4.89 -0.15
C ARG A 161 3.41 4.37 0.39
N ILE A 162 3.36 3.23 1.09
CA ILE A 162 4.50 2.64 1.77
C ILE A 162 4.90 1.38 1.02
N LEU A 163 6.07 1.42 0.37
CA LEU A 163 6.68 0.30 -0.33
C LEU A 163 7.93 -0.12 0.42
N ALA A 164 7.99 -1.37 0.86
CA ALA A 164 9.12 -1.91 1.61
C ALA A 164 9.23 -3.43 1.41
N ASN A 165 10.42 -3.97 1.61
CA ASN A 165 10.64 -5.42 1.62
C ASN A 165 10.01 -6.09 2.84
N GLY A 166 9.83 -5.33 3.91
CA GLY A 166 9.12 -5.78 5.10
C GLY A 166 8.53 -4.62 5.88
N PHE A 167 7.39 -4.89 6.52
CA PHE A 167 6.65 -3.95 7.35
C PHE A 167 5.88 -4.66 8.46
N ALA A 168 5.54 -3.90 9.50
CA ALA A 168 4.60 -4.30 10.53
C ALA A 168 3.51 -3.24 10.66
N TYR A 169 2.31 -3.66 11.06
CA TYR A 169 1.17 -2.77 11.23
C TYR A 169 0.29 -3.19 12.38
N ALA A 170 -0.40 -2.22 12.96
CA ALA A 170 -1.39 -2.42 14.00
C ALA A 170 -2.63 -1.56 13.72
N ASN A 171 -3.80 -2.09 14.03
CA ASN A 171 -5.05 -1.39 13.94
C ASN A 171 -5.84 -1.62 15.23
N VAL A 172 -6.45 -0.57 15.76
CA VAL A 172 -7.28 -0.63 16.95
C VAL A 172 -8.63 0.02 16.64
N GLU A 173 -9.72 -0.64 16.99
CA GLU A 173 -11.08 -0.13 16.84
C GLU A 173 -11.89 -0.32 18.10
N LEU A 174 -12.64 0.71 18.52
CA LEU A 174 -13.69 0.57 19.51
C LEU A 174 -15.04 0.53 18.78
N ARG A 175 -15.61 -0.65 18.63
CA ARG A 175 -16.85 -0.88 17.88
C ARG A 175 -18.06 -0.71 18.80
N CYS A 176 -18.84 0.36 18.59
CA CYS A 176 -20.01 0.69 19.40
C CYS A 176 -21.30 0.53 18.57
N LYS A 177 -22.19 -0.40 18.94
CA LYS A 177 -23.54 -0.51 18.37
C LYS A 177 -24.44 0.53 19.07
N VAL A 178 -24.58 1.72 18.47
CA VAL A 178 -25.29 2.87 19.06
C VAL A 178 -26.78 2.65 19.06
N ALA A 179 -27.35 2.25 17.94
CA ALA A 179 -28.77 1.98 17.78
C ALA A 179 -29.00 0.57 17.24
N LYS A 180 -29.98 -0.14 17.81
CA LYS A 180 -30.47 -1.43 17.35
C LYS A 180 -31.98 -1.32 17.15
N PHE A 181 -32.46 -1.80 16.01
CA PHE A 181 -33.88 -1.79 15.68
C PHE A 181 -34.23 -2.91 14.72
N ASP A 182 -35.49 -3.30 14.71
CA ASP A 182 -36.01 -4.37 13.86
C ASP A 182 -36.96 -3.79 12.81
N ILE A 183 -36.85 -4.24 11.57
CA ILE A 183 -37.79 -3.95 10.50
C ILE A 183 -38.30 -5.28 9.95
N GLY A 184 -39.54 -5.61 10.26
CA GLY A 184 -40.11 -6.90 9.93
C GLY A 184 -39.40 -8.06 10.65
N ARG A 185 -38.73 -8.92 9.89
CA ARG A 185 -37.95 -10.05 10.41
C ARG A 185 -36.43 -9.82 10.36
N GLN A 186 -36.02 -8.59 10.06
CA GLN A 186 -34.62 -8.25 9.91
C GLN A 186 -34.14 -7.40 11.08
N HIS A 187 -32.96 -7.73 11.59
CA HIS A 187 -32.31 -7.01 12.68
C HIS A 187 -31.29 -6.02 12.13
N PHE A 188 -31.38 -4.77 12.50
CA PHE A 188 -30.47 -3.71 12.09
C PHE A 188 -29.74 -3.13 13.26
N TYR A 189 -28.52 -2.67 13.01
CA TYR A 189 -27.87 -1.75 13.92
C TYR A 189 -27.12 -0.64 13.18
N ILE A 190 -27.01 0.50 13.82
CA ILE A 190 -26.12 1.60 13.47
C ILE A 190 -25.00 1.61 14.51
N GLY A 191 -23.76 1.64 14.05
CA GLY A 191 -22.59 1.65 14.91
C GLY A 191 -21.63 2.77 14.58
N LEU A 192 -20.85 3.17 15.56
CA LEU A 192 -19.69 4.03 15.45
C LEU A 192 -18.44 3.24 15.83
N ALA A 193 -17.36 3.46 15.10
CA ALA A 193 -16.10 2.79 15.34
C ALA A 193 -14.94 3.80 15.22
N PRO A 194 -14.61 4.54 16.29
CA PRO A 194 -13.34 5.25 16.34
C PRO A 194 -12.18 4.27 16.27
N PHE A 195 -11.12 4.68 15.56
CA PHE A 195 -9.98 3.81 15.31
C PHE A 195 -8.66 4.58 15.24
N PHE A 196 -7.60 3.82 15.41
CA PHE A 196 -6.22 4.25 15.23
C PHE A 196 -5.45 3.17 14.47
N ASP A 197 -4.73 3.57 13.43
CA ASP A 197 -3.94 2.71 12.58
C ASP A 197 -2.47 3.13 12.63
N LEU A 198 -1.57 2.15 12.74
CA LEU A 198 -0.11 2.34 12.85
C LEU A 198 0.59 1.39 11.90
N GLY A 199 1.60 1.89 11.18
CA GLY A 199 2.49 1.10 10.35
C GLY A 199 3.93 1.51 10.50
N VAL A 200 4.85 0.55 10.38
CA VAL A 200 6.29 0.79 10.41
C VAL A 200 6.98 -0.06 9.36
N ILE A 201 8.01 0.48 8.73
CA ILE A 201 8.89 -0.27 7.85
C ILE A 201 9.87 -1.06 8.71
N THR A 202 9.95 -2.37 8.51
CA THR A 202 10.90 -3.27 9.20
C THR A 202 12.10 -3.59 8.32
N GLN A 203 11.89 -3.62 6.99
CA GLN A 203 12.94 -3.88 6.00
C GLN A 203 12.75 -2.90 4.84
N PRO A 204 13.54 -1.82 4.77
CA PRO A 204 13.42 -0.83 3.71
C PRO A 204 13.78 -1.42 2.35
N TYR A 205 13.25 -0.82 1.29
CA TYR A 205 13.73 -1.07 -0.06
C TYR A 205 15.10 -0.44 -0.22
N LYS A 206 16.09 -1.22 -0.62
CA LYS A 206 17.47 -0.74 -0.77
C LYS A 206 17.62 -0.06 -2.13
N LEU A 207 18.06 1.19 -2.10
CA LEU A 207 18.42 1.98 -3.27
C LEU A 207 19.94 2.08 -3.36
N ASP A 208 20.45 2.00 -4.59
CA ASP A 208 21.86 2.32 -4.87
C ASP A 208 21.93 3.83 -5.20
N GLU A 209 22.18 4.64 -4.18
CA GLU A 209 22.18 6.10 -4.28
C GLU A 209 23.20 6.61 -5.29
N ASP A 210 24.42 6.07 -5.30
CA ASP A 210 25.47 6.49 -6.21
C ASP A 210 25.13 6.18 -7.66
N ALA A 211 24.54 5.01 -7.93
CA ALA A 211 24.08 4.64 -9.25
C ALA A 211 22.95 5.54 -9.71
N ILE A 212 21.98 5.84 -8.83
CA ILE A 212 20.84 6.73 -9.14
C ILE A 212 21.33 8.16 -9.43
N LYS A 213 22.20 8.72 -8.60
CA LYS A 213 22.76 10.07 -8.83
C LYS A 213 23.53 10.16 -10.16
N LYS A 214 24.31 9.14 -10.49
CA LYS A 214 25.03 9.08 -11.79
C LYS A 214 24.08 8.99 -12.97
N ALA A 215 23.05 8.14 -12.88
CA ALA A 215 22.06 7.99 -13.94
C ALA A 215 21.22 9.25 -14.12
N TYR A 216 20.84 9.91 -13.03
CA TYR A 216 20.17 11.20 -13.06
C TYR A 216 21.04 12.28 -13.72
N ALA A 217 22.31 12.42 -13.33
CA ALA A 217 23.23 13.39 -13.92
C ALA A 217 23.42 13.16 -15.43
N LYS A 218 23.52 11.89 -15.84
CA LYS A 218 23.57 11.53 -17.26
C LYS A 218 22.30 11.93 -18.00
N ASP A 219 21.13 11.69 -17.41
CA ASP A 219 19.83 12.05 -17.98
C ASP A 219 19.69 13.58 -18.18
N VAL A 220 20.16 14.37 -17.22
CA VAL A 220 20.20 15.86 -17.34
C VAL A 220 21.08 16.29 -18.50
N ILE A 221 22.28 15.71 -18.63
CA ILE A 221 23.23 16.05 -19.72
C ILE A 221 22.64 15.65 -21.08
N GLU A 222 22.08 14.45 -21.21
CA GLU A 222 21.45 13.97 -22.46
C GLU A 222 20.27 14.85 -22.86
N SER A 223 19.39 15.21 -21.91
CA SER A 223 18.25 16.09 -22.18
C SER A 223 18.69 17.50 -22.60
N ALA A 224 19.74 18.04 -21.99
CA ALA A 224 20.30 19.32 -22.37
C ALA A 224 20.92 19.30 -23.76
N ALA A 225 21.64 18.22 -24.11
CA ALA A 225 22.22 18.06 -25.43
C ALA A 225 21.17 17.93 -26.54
N LEU A 226 20.08 17.19 -26.29
CA LEU A 226 18.97 17.07 -27.24
C LEU A 226 18.27 18.41 -27.48
N ASN A 227 18.04 19.19 -26.43
CA ASN A 227 17.48 20.56 -26.55
C ASN A 227 18.38 21.49 -27.35
N LEU A 228 19.71 21.38 -27.20
CA LEU A 228 20.67 22.16 -28.02
C LEU A 228 20.65 21.75 -29.48
N LEU A 229 20.29 20.52 -29.79
CA LEU A 229 20.14 20.01 -31.16
C LEU A 229 18.77 20.36 -31.77
N GLY A 230 17.89 21.05 -31.02
CA GLY A 230 16.59 21.51 -31.47
C GLY A 230 15.46 20.48 -31.23
N GLU A 231 15.71 19.42 -30.47
CA GLU A 231 14.67 18.52 -30.03
C GLU A 231 14.02 19.07 -28.76
N GLU A 232 12.69 19.16 -28.74
CA GLU A 232 11.92 19.56 -27.53
C GLU A 232 11.87 18.41 -26.53
N VAL A 233 12.84 18.36 -25.62
CA VAL A 233 12.88 17.40 -24.51
C VAL A 233 12.66 18.13 -23.20
N VAL A 234 11.77 17.60 -22.36
CA VAL A 234 11.51 18.17 -21.04
C VAL A 234 12.66 17.81 -20.10
N MET A 235 13.33 18.83 -19.57
CA MET A 235 14.41 18.62 -18.59
C MET A 235 13.90 17.91 -17.33
N PRO A 236 14.67 16.98 -16.74
CA PRO A 236 14.38 16.48 -15.41
C PRO A 236 14.32 17.64 -14.40
N LEU A 237 13.39 17.56 -13.44
CA LEU A 237 13.35 18.46 -12.30
C LEU A 237 14.60 18.25 -11.44
N GLU A 238 14.85 19.16 -10.48
CA GLU A 238 15.94 18.96 -9.52
C GLU A 238 15.78 17.64 -8.73
N LEU A 239 16.89 17.02 -8.36
CA LEU A 239 16.88 15.73 -7.67
C LEU A 239 16.04 15.77 -6.37
N GLY A 240 16.05 16.91 -5.67
CA GLY A 240 15.25 17.14 -4.47
C GLY A 240 13.73 17.16 -4.68
N GLU A 241 13.26 17.32 -5.91
CA GLU A 241 11.84 17.21 -6.25
C GLU A 241 11.37 15.75 -6.35
N TYR A 242 12.31 14.83 -6.56
CA TYR A 242 12.03 13.40 -6.64
C TYR A 242 12.31 12.65 -5.34
N PHE A 243 13.33 13.10 -4.58
CA PHE A 243 13.80 12.43 -3.36
C PHE A 243 13.95 13.45 -2.22
N ALA A 244 13.65 13.00 -1.00
CA ALA A 244 14.05 13.75 0.17
C ALA A 244 15.58 13.70 0.30
N LEU A 245 16.21 14.87 0.33
CA LEU A 245 17.66 15.00 0.50
C LEU A 245 17.98 15.57 1.87
N ASP A 246 19.11 15.16 2.43
CA ASP A 246 19.71 15.75 3.62
C ASP A 246 20.48 17.04 3.26
N ASN A 247 21.09 17.70 4.26
CA ASN A 247 21.84 18.94 4.06
C ASN A 247 23.10 18.76 3.20
N ASP A 248 23.59 17.55 3.08
CA ASP A 248 24.78 17.20 2.30
C ASP A 248 24.41 16.72 0.87
N GLY A 249 23.14 16.71 0.54
CA GLY A 249 22.62 16.30 -0.77
C GLY A 249 22.54 14.77 -0.96
N ASN A 250 22.59 14.00 0.13
CA ASN A 250 22.35 12.56 0.09
C ASN A 250 20.88 12.24 0.35
N PHE A 251 20.47 11.02 0.02
CA PHE A 251 19.08 10.60 0.29
C PHE A 251 18.82 10.56 1.79
N ASP A 252 17.81 11.32 2.22
CA ASP A 252 17.44 11.37 3.63
C ASP A 252 16.78 10.06 4.07
N GLN A 253 17.54 9.24 4.80
CA GLN A 253 17.08 7.99 5.37
C GLN A 253 16.55 8.13 6.80
N SER A 254 16.60 9.32 7.38
CA SER A 254 16.21 9.58 8.77
C SER A 254 14.74 9.22 9.05
N ARG A 255 13.88 9.27 8.02
CA ARG A 255 12.45 9.03 8.13
C ARG A 255 12.00 7.63 7.73
N VAL A 256 12.89 6.76 7.28
CA VAL A 256 12.53 5.42 6.78
C VAL A 256 11.83 4.57 7.84
N TYR A 257 12.27 4.67 9.10
CA TYR A 257 11.71 3.90 10.21
C TYR A 257 10.70 4.68 11.06
N VAL A 258 10.36 5.91 10.66
CA VAL A 258 9.36 6.71 11.39
C VAL A 258 7.99 6.06 11.25
N PRO A 259 7.24 5.88 12.35
CA PRO A 259 5.91 5.30 12.29
C PRO A 259 4.95 6.12 11.43
N HIS A 260 4.20 5.44 10.57
CA HIS A 260 3.08 5.99 9.83
C HIS A 260 1.81 5.83 10.65
N MET A 261 1.18 6.91 11.04
CA MET A 261 0.03 6.90 11.94
C MET A 261 -1.17 7.58 11.32
N ALA A 262 -2.33 7.03 11.59
CA ALA A 262 -3.60 7.63 11.18
C ALA A 262 -4.69 7.37 12.24
N ALA A 263 -5.64 8.27 12.31
CA ALA A 263 -6.81 8.15 13.17
C ALA A 263 -8.08 8.51 12.41
N GLY A 264 -9.20 7.99 12.90
CA GLY A 264 -10.47 8.25 12.24
C GLY A 264 -11.67 7.68 12.97
N VAL A 265 -12.82 7.78 12.31
CA VAL A 265 -14.08 7.23 12.81
C VAL A 265 -14.83 6.56 11.65
N GLY A 266 -15.40 5.40 11.92
CA GLY A 266 -16.24 4.65 10.99
C GLY A 266 -17.71 4.70 11.41
N LEU A 267 -18.59 4.98 10.46
CA LEU A 267 -20.02 4.76 10.58
C LEU A 267 -20.33 3.38 9.99
N LYS A 268 -21.05 2.54 10.73
CA LYS A 268 -21.41 1.19 10.34
C LYS A 268 -22.93 1.03 10.32
N ALA A 269 -23.45 0.50 9.25
CA ALA A 269 -24.84 0.07 9.15
C ALA A 269 -24.88 -1.44 8.85
N ALA A 270 -25.49 -2.21 9.71
CA ALA A 270 -25.51 -3.65 9.56
C ALA A 270 -26.93 -4.21 9.57
N MET A 271 -27.14 -5.25 8.77
CA MET A 271 -28.36 -6.05 8.71
C MET A 271 -28.01 -7.51 9.04
N ASN A 272 -28.69 -8.06 10.05
CA ASN A 272 -28.51 -9.44 10.54
C ASN A 272 -27.06 -9.81 10.88
N GLU A 273 -26.21 -8.83 11.18
CA GLU A 273 -24.78 -8.99 11.47
C GLU A 273 -23.95 -9.63 10.32
N ASN A 274 -24.60 -10.01 9.22
CA ASN A 274 -23.97 -10.62 8.05
C ASN A 274 -23.63 -9.60 6.95
N PHE A 275 -24.47 -8.59 6.79
CA PHE A 275 -24.26 -7.51 5.85
C PHE A 275 -23.92 -6.24 6.62
N VAL A 276 -22.72 -5.72 6.41
CA VAL A 276 -22.23 -4.49 7.05
C VAL A 276 -21.79 -3.52 5.97
N LEU A 277 -22.42 -2.37 5.90
CA LEU A 277 -21.92 -1.23 5.14
C LEU A 277 -21.10 -0.34 6.05
N SER A 278 -19.90 0.00 5.64
CA SER A 278 -18.95 0.80 6.40
C SER A 278 -18.59 2.06 5.63
N VAL A 279 -18.67 3.21 6.29
CA VAL A 279 -18.14 4.48 5.81
C VAL A 279 -17.13 4.95 6.83
N ASP A 280 -15.84 4.90 6.47
CA ASP A 280 -14.74 5.30 7.32
C ASP A 280 -14.21 6.66 6.87
N TRP A 281 -14.05 7.58 7.79
CA TRP A 281 -13.37 8.86 7.64
C TRP A 281 -12.08 8.84 8.44
N ALA A 282 -10.95 9.09 7.78
CA ALA A 282 -9.63 8.95 8.37
C ALA A 282 -8.66 9.99 7.83
N MET A 283 -7.70 10.39 8.66
CA MET A 283 -6.59 11.23 8.25
C MET A 283 -5.28 10.73 8.83
N ALA A 284 -4.20 10.91 8.07
CA ALA A 284 -2.85 10.70 8.55
C ALA A 284 -2.50 11.75 9.62
N LEU A 285 -1.69 11.36 10.59
CA LEU A 285 -1.24 12.25 11.68
C LEU A 285 0.15 12.85 11.38
N ASP A 286 0.90 12.30 10.43
CA ASP A 286 2.22 12.78 10.03
C ASP A 286 2.16 13.50 8.68
N LYS A 287 2.97 14.59 8.55
CA LYS A 287 3.10 15.35 7.30
C LYS A 287 3.68 14.50 6.14
N GLN A 288 4.52 13.52 6.44
CA GLN A 288 5.07 12.60 5.42
C GLN A 288 3.98 11.85 4.68
N ASP A 289 2.83 11.62 5.31
CA ASP A 289 1.68 10.89 4.76
C ASP A 289 0.57 11.81 4.27
N ASN A 290 0.90 13.09 4.04
CA ASN A 290 -0.03 14.11 3.55
C ASN A 290 -1.23 14.36 4.48
N ALA A 291 -0.96 14.66 5.75
CA ALA A 291 -1.95 14.91 6.80
C ALA A 291 -2.93 16.09 6.53
N LYS A 292 -2.84 16.75 5.37
CA LYS A 292 -3.69 17.90 5.02
C LYS A 292 -5.13 17.52 4.68
N TRP A 293 -5.36 16.28 4.24
CA TRP A 293 -6.65 15.84 3.71
C TRP A 293 -7.12 14.59 4.41
N ALA A 294 -8.41 14.58 4.77
CA ALA A 294 -9.08 13.38 5.23
C ALA A 294 -9.49 12.50 4.05
N ASN A 295 -9.37 11.21 4.21
CA ASN A 295 -9.80 10.21 3.23
C ASN A 295 -11.10 9.56 3.66
N PHE A 296 -11.99 9.32 2.70
CA PHE A 296 -13.24 8.60 2.90
C PHE A 296 -13.16 7.22 2.23
N TYR A 297 -13.60 6.20 2.94
CA TYR A 297 -13.65 4.84 2.44
C TYR A 297 -15.04 4.27 2.61
N ILE A 298 -15.62 3.77 1.53
CA ILE A 298 -16.88 3.03 1.54
C ILE A 298 -16.57 1.58 1.23
N LYS A 299 -16.97 0.68 2.11
CA LYS A 299 -16.68 -0.76 1.96
C LYS A 299 -17.74 -1.62 2.61
N MET A 300 -17.75 -2.90 2.25
CA MET A 300 -18.54 -3.91 2.94
C MET A 300 -17.69 -4.59 4.01
N GLY A 301 -18.25 -4.73 5.20
CA GLY A 301 -17.58 -5.33 6.36
C GLY A 301 -16.79 -4.35 7.23
N TYR A 302 -16.22 -4.88 8.29
CA TYR A 302 -15.21 -4.20 9.11
C TYR A 302 -13.83 -4.29 8.44
N LEU A 303 -12.84 -3.55 8.97
CA LEU A 303 -11.47 -3.63 8.46
C LEU A 303 -10.89 -5.04 8.65
N PHE A 304 -11.18 -5.66 9.79
CA PHE A 304 -10.69 -7.00 10.16
C PHE A 304 -11.68 -7.72 11.07
#